data_798befa51bb1127bf126aa67100eefb9
#
_entry.id   798befa51bb1127bf126aa67100eefb9
#
_cell.length_a   1.000
_cell.length_b   1.000
_cell.length_c   1.000
_cell.angle_alpha   90.00
_cell.angle_beta   90.00
_cell.angle_gamma   90.00
#
_symmetry.space_group_name_H-M   'P 1'
#
loop_
_entity.id
_entity.type
_entity.pdbx_description
1 polymer ?
#
loop_
_entity_poly.entity_id
_entity_poly.type
_entity_poly.pdbx_seq_one_letter_code
_entity_poly.pdbx_strand_id
1 'polypeptide(L)'
;MTESRPPFPPFTLETAPLKVQAAENAWNTRDPEKVSLAYTVDSQWRNRDEHVVGREQIVAFLTRKWERELDYVLRKSLWGFRENRMAVRFQYESRDASGQWYRSYGNELWEFTPEGLMARREASINDVKIDESERRYFGPRPESEYGLDIPLW
;
A
#
# COMPACT_ATOMS: atom_id res chain seq x y z
N MET A 1 -12.67 -24.35 -0.68
CA MET A 1 -12.90 -23.17 -1.53
C MET A 1 -11.62 -22.37 -1.68
N THR A 2 -11.36 -21.90 -2.89
CA THR A 2 -10.20 -21.05 -3.14
C THR A 2 -10.53 -19.61 -2.76
N GLU A 3 -9.65 -18.96 -2.01
CA GLU A 3 -9.80 -17.55 -1.72
C GLU A 3 -9.72 -16.74 -3.02
N SER A 4 -10.53 -15.71 -3.13
CA SER A 4 -10.49 -14.82 -4.28
C SER A 4 -10.76 -13.37 -3.86
N ARG A 5 -10.17 -12.44 -4.63
CA ARG A 5 -10.34 -11.01 -4.44
C ARG A 5 -10.48 -10.30 -5.77
N PRO A 6 -11.70 -10.08 -6.22
CA PRO A 6 -11.89 -9.30 -7.45
C PRO A 6 -11.43 -7.85 -7.26
N PRO A 7 -11.10 -7.13 -8.35
CA PRO A 7 -11.09 -7.62 -9.73
C PRO A 7 -9.94 -8.58 -10.01
N PHE A 8 -10.14 -9.45 -11.01
CA PHE A 8 -9.18 -10.49 -11.38
C PHE A 8 -8.31 -10.04 -12.55
N PRO A 9 -7.04 -10.52 -12.62
CA PRO A 9 -6.26 -10.31 -13.85
C PRO A 9 -6.84 -11.12 -15.02
N PRO A 10 -6.60 -10.75 -16.28
CA PRO A 10 -5.81 -9.59 -16.67
C PRO A 10 -6.53 -8.28 -16.35
N PHE A 11 -5.78 -7.29 -15.87
CA PHE A 11 -6.37 -6.02 -15.48
C PHE A 11 -6.65 -5.15 -16.70
N THR A 12 -7.58 -4.21 -16.54
CA THR A 12 -8.00 -3.27 -17.58
C THR A 12 -7.88 -1.84 -17.04
N LEU A 13 -8.09 -0.85 -17.93
CA LEU A 13 -8.14 0.56 -17.52
C LEU A 13 -9.22 0.81 -16.45
N GLU A 14 -10.26 0.01 -16.44
CA GLU A 14 -11.35 0.12 -15.47
C GLU A 14 -11.02 -0.58 -14.16
N THR A 15 -10.41 -1.77 -14.23
CA THR A 15 -10.24 -2.62 -13.05
C THR A 15 -8.95 -2.38 -12.29
N ALA A 16 -7.86 -1.98 -12.96
CA ALA A 16 -6.59 -1.72 -12.28
C ALA A 16 -6.71 -0.63 -11.21
N PRO A 17 -7.38 0.52 -11.45
CA PRO A 17 -7.56 1.52 -10.41
C PRO A 17 -8.32 1.02 -9.18
N LEU A 18 -9.23 0.05 -9.38
CA LEU A 18 -10.00 -0.52 -8.25
C LEU A 18 -9.08 -1.29 -7.30
N LYS A 19 -8.10 -2.02 -7.84
CA LYS A 19 -7.09 -2.72 -7.02
C LYS A 19 -6.26 -1.74 -6.22
N VAL A 20 -5.84 -0.66 -6.84
CA VAL A 20 -5.02 0.37 -6.18
C VAL A 20 -5.80 1.01 -5.03
N GLN A 21 -7.06 1.39 -5.29
CA GLN A 21 -7.88 2.02 -4.25
C GLN A 21 -8.20 1.04 -3.11
N ALA A 22 -8.44 -0.22 -3.43
CA ALA A 22 -8.67 -1.25 -2.40
C ALA A 22 -7.46 -1.41 -1.49
N ALA A 23 -6.25 -1.38 -2.06
CA ALA A 23 -5.02 -1.45 -1.27
C ALA A 23 -4.84 -0.22 -0.38
N GLU A 24 -5.06 0.97 -0.92
CA GLU A 24 -5.00 2.21 -0.14
C GLU A 24 -5.98 2.15 1.04
N ASN A 25 -7.21 1.75 0.79
CA ASN A 25 -8.24 1.66 1.82
C ASN A 25 -7.88 0.63 2.89
N ALA A 26 -7.38 -0.54 2.50
CA ALA A 26 -7.01 -1.60 3.43
C ALA A 26 -5.86 -1.15 4.35
N TRP A 27 -4.80 -0.58 3.79
CA TRP A 27 -3.66 -0.12 4.57
C TRP A 27 -4.02 1.04 5.50
N ASN A 28 -4.94 1.91 5.10
CA ASN A 28 -5.42 3.00 5.96
C ASN A 28 -6.23 2.53 7.15
N THR A 29 -6.68 1.27 7.18
CA THR A 29 -7.29 0.69 8.40
C THR A 29 -6.27 0.49 9.51
N ARG A 30 -5.00 0.38 9.17
CA ARG A 30 -3.90 0.07 10.09
C ARG A 30 -4.15 -1.23 10.87
N ASP A 31 -4.80 -2.18 10.21
CA ASP A 31 -5.15 -3.48 10.76
C ASP A 31 -4.30 -4.56 10.05
N PRO A 32 -3.22 -5.06 10.68
CA PRO A 32 -2.33 -6.02 10.03
C PRO A 32 -3.02 -7.29 9.55
N GLU A 33 -3.92 -7.84 10.34
CA GLU A 33 -4.65 -9.07 9.99
C GLU A 33 -5.50 -8.83 8.74
N LYS A 34 -6.25 -7.74 8.73
CA LYS A 34 -7.11 -7.38 7.60
C LYS A 34 -6.31 -7.18 6.33
N VAL A 35 -5.20 -6.45 6.40
CA VAL A 35 -4.33 -6.21 5.25
C VAL A 35 -3.77 -7.52 4.71
N SER A 36 -3.35 -8.43 5.58
CA SER A 36 -2.71 -9.69 5.19
C SER A 36 -3.58 -10.54 4.28
N LEU A 37 -4.91 -10.42 4.38
CA LEU A 37 -5.86 -11.22 3.60
C LEU A 37 -5.85 -10.89 2.10
N ALA A 38 -5.28 -9.76 1.70
CA ALA A 38 -5.15 -9.40 0.29
C ALA A 38 -3.98 -10.11 -0.41
N TYR A 39 -3.16 -10.81 0.36
CA TYR A 39 -1.94 -11.46 -0.10
C TYR A 39 -2.07 -12.95 -0.04
N THR A 40 -1.31 -13.67 -0.89
CA THR A 40 -1.31 -15.13 -0.81
C THR A 40 -0.68 -15.60 0.49
N VAL A 41 -0.99 -16.84 0.90
CA VAL A 41 -0.43 -17.40 2.15
C VAL A 41 1.11 -17.49 2.11
N ASP A 42 1.69 -17.53 0.92
CA ASP A 42 3.13 -17.60 0.69
C ASP A 42 3.68 -16.34 -0.01
N SER A 43 2.95 -15.24 0.04
CA SER A 43 3.33 -13.98 -0.61
C SER A 43 4.74 -13.55 -0.25
N GLN A 44 5.46 -13.02 -1.22
CA GLN A 44 6.84 -12.58 -1.05
C GLN A 44 6.94 -11.08 -1.20
N TRP A 45 7.54 -10.42 -0.22
CA TRP A 45 7.76 -8.98 -0.22
C TRP A 45 9.24 -8.65 -0.10
N ARG A 46 9.66 -7.62 -0.79
CA ARG A 46 10.79 -6.80 -0.36
C ARG A 46 10.23 -5.42 -0.04
N ASN A 47 10.40 -4.99 1.20
CA ASN A 47 10.03 -3.64 1.62
C ASN A 47 11.27 -2.93 2.12
N ARG A 48 11.75 -1.94 1.39
CA ARG A 48 13.06 -1.32 1.62
C ARG A 48 14.15 -2.40 1.50
N ASP A 49 14.86 -2.71 2.56
CA ASP A 49 15.87 -3.76 2.62
C ASP A 49 15.41 -5.01 3.37
N GLU A 50 14.14 -5.08 3.71
CA GLU A 50 13.58 -6.18 4.48
C GLU A 50 12.81 -7.15 3.59
N HIS A 51 13.07 -8.46 3.75
CA HIS A 51 12.31 -9.51 3.08
C HIS A 51 11.25 -10.05 4.03
N VAL A 52 10.03 -10.19 3.51
CA VAL A 52 8.86 -10.66 4.27
C VAL A 52 8.21 -11.77 3.46
N VAL A 53 8.00 -12.94 4.06
CA VAL A 53 7.42 -14.09 3.38
C VAL A 53 6.25 -14.66 4.18
N GLY A 54 5.09 -14.71 3.52
CA GLY A 54 3.88 -15.30 4.09
C GLY A 54 3.09 -14.35 4.99
N ARG A 55 1.82 -14.69 5.17
CA ARG A 55 0.89 -13.84 5.94
C ARG A 55 1.32 -13.60 7.37
N GLU A 56 1.89 -14.61 8.03
CA GLU A 56 2.33 -14.47 9.41
C GLU A 56 3.42 -13.40 9.52
N GLN A 57 4.40 -13.43 8.62
CA GLN A 57 5.45 -12.40 8.59
C GLN A 57 4.91 -11.03 8.18
N ILE A 58 3.93 -10.99 7.28
CA ILE A 58 3.27 -9.74 6.89
C ILE A 58 2.60 -9.10 8.09
N VAL A 59 1.85 -9.87 8.88
CA VAL A 59 1.20 -9.36 10.10
C VAL A 59 2.23 -8.82 11.09
N ALA A 60 3.32 -9.56 11.31
CA ALA A 60 4.38 -9.12 12.21
C ALA A 60 5.04 -7.82 11.73
N PHE A 61 5.32 -7.73 10.43
CA PHE A 61 5.89 -6.53 9.81
C PHE A 61 4.97 -5.31 9.99
N LEU A 62 3.69 -5.47 9.67
CA LEU A 62 2.72 -4.37 9.75
C LEU A 62 2.45 -3.95 11.20
N THR A 63 2.47 -4.89 12.11
CA THR A 63 2.33 -4.59 13.54
C THR A 63 3.45 -3.66 14.00
N ARG A 64 4.71 -3.99 13.65
CA ARG A 64 5.86 -3.14 13.97
C ARG A 64 5.77 -1.78 13.28
N LYS A 65 5.32 -1.78 12.03
CA LYS A 65 5.18 -0.55 11.24
C LYS A 65 4.26 0.46 11.93
N TRP A 66 3.05 0.03 12.29
CA TRP A 66 2.06 0.95 12.84
C TRP A 66 2.21 1.21 14.34
N GLU A 67 3.09 0.48 15.02
CA GLU A 67 3.58 0.86 16.34
C GLU A 67 4.55 2.03 16.27
N ARG A 68 5.32 2.15 15.17
CA ARG A 68 6.32 3.19 14.94
C ARG A 68 5.75 4.39 14.18
N GLU A 69 4.95 4.13 13.16
CA GLU A 69 4.42 5.17 12.27
C GLU A 69 3.03 5.56 12.74
N LEU A 70 2.98 6.55 13.63
CA LEU A 70 1.74 7.00 14.27
C LEU A 70 0.97 7.95 13.36
N ASP A 71 -0.35 7.96 13.49
CA ASP A 71 -1.25 8.81 12.70
C ASP A 71 -1.05 8.67 11.19
N TYR A 72 -0.75 7.46 10.77
CA TYR A 72 -0.46 7.09 9.39
C TYR A 72 -1.66 7.33 8.47
N VAL A 73 -1.42 8.02 7.34
CA VAL A 73 -2.40 8.23 6.27
C VAL A 73 -1.72 8.05 4.92
N LEU A 74 -2.29 7.21 4.08
CA LEU A 74 -1.71 6.76 2.81
C LEU A 74 -2.55 7.23 1.60
N ARG A 75 -1.85 7.55 0.52
CA ARG A 75 -2.44 7.76 -0.81
C ARG A 75 -1.64 6.99 -1.85
N LYS A 76 -2.32 6.32 -2.76
CA LYS A 76 -1.71 5.57 -3.87
C LYS A 76 -2.24 6.05 -5.21
N SER A 77 -1.40 5.93 -6.24
CA SER A 77 -1.76 6.20 -7.63
C SER A 77 -1.26 5.08 -8.53
N LEU A 78 -2.09 4.63 -9.45
CA LEU A 78 -1.68 3.67 -10.48
C LEU A 78 -0.72 4.37 -11.45
N TRP A 79 0.45 3.78 -11.67
CA TRP A 79 1.38 4.27 -12.70
C TRP A 79 1.17 3.56 -14.03
N GLY A 80 1.04 2.24 -13.98
CA GLY A 80 0.80 1.42 -15.16
C GLY A 80 0.53 -0.02 -14.77
N PHE A 81 0.07 -0.80 -15.76
CA PHE A 81 -0.20 -2.21 -15.53
C PHE A 81 -0.03 -3.00 -16.83
N ARG A 82 0.18 -4.31 -16.67
CA ARG A 82 0.20 -5.26 -17.78
C ARG A 82 -0.16 -6.63 -17.24
N GLU A 83 -1.19 -7.27 -17.82
CA GLU A 83 -1.64 -8.60 -17.41
C GLU A 83 -1.99 -8.65 -15.92
N ASN A 84 -1.17 -9.36 -15.13
CA ASN A 84 -1.36 -9.51 -13.68
C ASN A 84 -0.39 -8.65 -12.86
N ARG A 85 0.23 -7.65 -13.49
CA ARG A 85 1.25 -6.80 -12.84
C ARG A 85 0.85 -5.35 -12.83
N MET A 86 1.24 -4.65 -11.76
CA MET A 86 1.00 -3.21 -11.62
C MET A 86 2.23 -2.51 -11.10
N ALA A 87 2.45 -1.28 -11.57
CA ALA A 87 3.38 -0.34 -10.98
C ALA A 87 2.56 0.75 -10.30
N VAL A 88 2.88 1.07 -9.05
CA VAL A 88 2.09 1.96 -8.21
C VAL A 88 3.00 2.97 -7.52
N ARG A 89 2.57 4.22 -7.48
CA ARG A 89 3.21 5.27 -6.69
C ARG A 89 2.42 5.46 -5.41
N PHE A 90 3.12 5.81 -4.33
CA PHE A 90 2.41 6.14 -3.09
C PHE A 90 3.16 7.19 -2.27
N GLN A 91 2.41 7.86 -1.45
CA GLN A 91 2.93 8.74 -0.40
C GLN A 91 2.14 8.47 0.86
N TYR A 92 2.82 8.49 1.99
CA TYR A 92 2.12 8.47 3.27
C TYR A 92 2.79 9.42 4.24
N GLU A 93 2.01 9.86 5.20
CA GLU A 93 2.50 10.71 6.28
C GLU A 93 2.31 10.01 7.60
N SER A 94 3.27 10.17 8.49
CA SER A 94 3.22 9.60 9.83
C SER A 94 4.16 10.38 10.73
N ARG A 95 4.00 10.24 12.04
CA ARG A 95 4.93 10.80 13.01
C ARG A 95 5.54 9.68 13.85
N ASP A 96 6.71 9.92 14.37
CA ASP A 96 7.33 9.01 15.33
C ASP A 96 6.92 9.38 16.77
N ALA A 97 7.39 8.60 17.74
CA ALA A 97 7.05 8.80 19.15
C ALA A 97 7.57 10.13 19.72
N SER A 98 8.55 10.76 19.06
CA SER A 98 9.06 12.07 19.47
C SER A 98 8.23 13.22 18.93
N GLY A 99 7.28 12.94 18.05
CA GLY A 99 6.45 13.96 17.39
C GLY A 99 7.03 14.47 16.08
N GLN A 100 8.12 13.89 15.59
CA GLN A 100 8.69 14.24 14.28
C GLN A 100 7.81 13.67 13.17
N TRP A 101 7.30 14.53 12.29
CA TRP A 101 6.54 14.13 11.11
C TRP A 101 7.44 13.80 9.93
N TYR A 102 6.96 12.86 9.12
CA TYR A 102 7.61 12.43 7.88
C TYR A 102 6.58 12.34 6.77
N ARG A 103 7.02 12.63 5.55
CA ARG A 103 6.31 12.20 4.34
C ARG A 103 7.19 11.18 3.64
N SER A 104 6.63 10.00 3.40
CA SER A 104 7.34 8.89 2.77
C SER A 104 6.87 8.76 1.33
N TYR A 105 7.83 8.75 0.42
CA TYR A 105 7.60 8.65 -1.02
C TYR A 105 7.99 7.25 -1.46
N GLY A 106 7.06 6.54 -2.09
CA GLY A 106 7.30 5.17 -2.49
C GLY A 106 6.90 4.84 -3.91
N ASN A 107 7.61 3.87 -4.46
CA ASN A 107 7.28 3.22 -5.71
C ASN A 107 7.24 1.74 -5.46
N GLU A 108 6.20 1.07 -5.96
CA GLU A 108 6.08 -0.37 -5.73
C GLU A 108 5.60 -1.11 -6.97
N LEU A 109 5.97 -2.38 -7.02
CA LEU A 109 5.59 -3.29 -8.09
C LEU A 109 4.81 -4.46 -7.50
N TRP A 110 3.69 -4.79 -8.11
CA TRP A 110 2.77 -5.84 -7.66
C TRP A 110 2.61 -6.92 -8.71
N GLU A 111 2.48 -8.16 -8.25
CA GLU A 111 2.10 -9.29 -9.10
C GLU A 111 1.00 -10.10 -8.40
N PHE A 112 -0.06 -10.44 -9.15
CA PHE A 112 -1.24 -11.10 -8.62
C PHE A 112 -1.40 -12.51 -9.18
N THR A 113 -2.05 -13.38 -8.39
CA THR A 113 -2.53 -14.69 -8.87
C THR A 113 -3.81 -14.50 -9.68
N PRO A 114 -4.22 -15.53 -10.45
CA PRO A 114 -5.51 -15.48 -11.16
C PRO A 114 -6.70 -15.20 -10.25
N GLU A 115 -6.61 -15.57 -8.97
CA GLU A 115 -7.67 -15.35 -7.98
C GLU A 115 -7.69 -13.90 -7.44
N GLY A 116 -6.75 -13.07 -7.88
CA GLY A 116 -6.70 -11.67 -7.49
C GLY A 116 -6.00 -11.39 -6.16
N LEU A 117 -5.26 -12.36 -5.62
CA LEU A 117 -4.44 -12.17 -4.43
C LEU A 117 -3.03 -11.75 -4.85
N MET A 118 -2.42 -10.85 -4.09
CA MET A 118 -1.07 -10.38 -4.42
C MET A 118 -0.04 -11.40 -3.93
N ALA A 119 0.74 -11.94 -4.87
CA ALA A 119 1.74 -12.95 -4.61
C ALA A 119 3.14 -12.36 -4.41
N ARG A 120 3.41 -11.21 -5.02
CA ARG A 120 4.72 -10.54 -4.92
C ARG A 120 4.53 -9.04 -4.82
N ARG A 121 5.34 -8.43 -3.98
CA ARG A 121 5.37 -6.97 -3.82
C ARG A 121 6.80 -6.54 -3.55
N GLU A 122 7.27 -5.53 -4.27
CA GLU A 122 8.52 -4.89 -3.91
C GLU A 122 8.29 -3.38 -3.83
N ALA A 123 8.79 -2.78 -2.76
CA ALA A 123 8.58 -1.36 -2.48
C ALA A 123 9.88 -0.69 -2.07
N SER A 124 10.18 0.40 -2.76
CA SER A 124 11.29 1.29 -2.44
C SER A 124 10.73 2.60 -1.91
N ILE A 125 11.25 3.08 -0.79
CA ILE A 125 10.64 4.18 -0.04
C ILE A 125 11.73 5.14 0.46
N ASN A 126 11.48 6.43 0.28
CA ASN A 126 12.30 7.50 0.82
C ASN A 126 11.50 8.30 1.85
N ASP A 127 12.06 8.45 3.05
CA ASP A 127 11.42 9.25 4.10
C ASP A 127 12.00 10.66 4.09
N VAL A 128 11.09 11.64 4.16
CA VAL A 128 11.47 13.05 4.22
C VAL A 128 10.89 13.65 5.50
N LYS A 129 11.72 14.30 6.31
CA LYS A 129 11.24 15.03 7.48
C LYS A 129 10.45 16.24 7.04
N ILE A 130 9.31 16.44 7.67
CA ILE A 130 8.45 17.61 7.42
C ILE A 130 8.06 18.23 8.76
N ASP A 131 7.63 19.49 8.72
CA ASP A 131 6.94 20.11 9.85
C ASP A 131 5.49 19.63 9.86
N GLU A 132 4.87 19.59 11.02
CA GLU A 132 3.44 19.25 11.13
C GLU A 132 2.58 20.14 10.25
N SER A 133 2.94 21.41 10.12
CA SER A 133 2.23 22.39 9.27
C SER A 133 2.29 22.04 7.78
N GLU A 134 3.21 21.17 7.38
CA GLU A 134 3.36 20.75 5.99
C GLU A 134 2.54 19.51 5.64
N ARG A 135 1.82 18.95 6.61
CA ARG A 135 0.96 17.79 6.39
C ARG A 135 -0.10 18.11 5.34
N ARG A 136 -0.38 17.12 4.49
CA ARG A 136 -1.40 17.23 3.44
C ARG A 136 -2.44 16.12 3.47
N TYR A 137 -2.23 15.04 4.25
CA TYR A 137 -3.13 13.89 4.31
C TYR A 137 -3.68 13.76 5.73
N PHE A 138 -5.01 13.89 5.87
CA PHE A 138 -5.67 13.97 7.18
C PHE A 138 -6.72 12.91 7.43
N GLY A 139 -6.92 12.00 6.50
CA GLY A 139 -7.92 10.96 6.66
C GLY A 139 -8.11 10.22 5.35
N PRO A 140 -9.10 9.32 5.27
CA PRO A 140 -9.35 8.58 4.05
C PRO A 140 -9.69 9.53 2.89
N ARG A 141 -9.31 9.12 1.70
CA ARG A 141 -9.59 9.88 0.49
C ARG A 141 -11.10 9.91 0.26
N PRO A 142 -11.70 11.09 -0.01
CA PRO A 142 -13.10 11.15 -0.43
C PRO A 142 -13.29 10.43 -1.75
N GLU A 143 -14.45 9.79 -1.95
CA GLU A 143 -14.75 9.07 -3.19
C GLU A 143 -14.63 9.96 -4.42
N SER A 144 -14.95 11.25 -4.28
CA SER A 144 -14.83 12.23 -5.37
C SER A 144 -13.39 12.41 -5.86
N GLU A 145 -12.39 11.99 -5.07
CA GLU A 145 -10.99 12.10 -5.42
C GLU A 145 -10.36 10.78 -5.86
N TYR A 146 -11.17 9.70 -5.92
CA TYR A 146 -10.68 8.41 -6.39
C TYR A 146 -10.18 8.53 -7.82
N GLY A 147 -9.01 7.92 -8.08
CA GLY A 147 -8.39 7.95 -9.39
C GLY A 147 -7.51 9.17 -9.67
N LEU A 148 -7.50 10.17 -8.80
CA LEU A 148 -6.60 11.31 -8.95
C LEU A 148 -5.17 10.91 -8.62
N ASP A 149 -4.23 11.40 -9.42
CA ASP A 149 -2.82 11.16 -9.15
C ASP A 149 -2.35 11.94 -7.91
N ILE A 150 -1.43 11.33 -7.18
CA ILE A 150 -0.74 12.01 -6.10
C ILE A 150 0.30 12.97 -6.70
N PRO A 151 0.66 14.07 -6.00
CA PRO A 151 1.64 15.03 -6.52
C PRO A 151 3.03 14.39 -6.64
N LEU A 152 3.90 15.08 -7.40
CA LEU A 152 5.29 14.63 -7.57
C LEU A 152 6.07 14.72 -6.24
N TRP A 153 5.85 15.81 -5.50
CA TRP A 153 6.44 15.99 -4.16
C TRP A 153 5.48 16.69 -3.20
#